data_fe01a2619bbf19ad332f941de50a258c
#
_entry.id   fe01a2619bbf19ad332f941de50a258c
#
_cell.length_a   1.000
_cell.length_b   1.000
_cell.length_c   1.000
_cell.angle_alpha   90.00
_cell.angle_beta   90.00
_cell.angle_gamma   90.00
#
_symmetry.space_group_name_H-M   'P 1'
#
loop_
_entity.id
_entity.type
_entity.pdbx_description
1 polymer ?
#
loop_
_entity_poly.entity_id
_entity_poly.type
_entity_poly.pdbx_seq_one_letter_code
_entity_poly.pdbx_strand_id
1 'polypeptide(L)'
;MAMKAVIMAGGEGRRLKSVTGELPKPMVPLIGKPLMERVIELLRKHGVTDIAATLRYNPAPILAHFGDGSRLGVRLHWFIEQEPLGTAGSVKNCASFTAGEDILVLSGDAACDFDLTALMSEHRRGGAAVTIALCECRDPLRYGLVVPDAKGDVRCFIEKPGWQKVVTDLVNTGIYAVSPRAMELVPEGREFDFARDLFPLLLERGEGVRGVKMEGYWCDVGTPEAYYRCCLDALEGRLKLVTPPEGAPAAPADGDKEGARAPLEGEYRAERRVPCRDRAGLMRAVSGCLMEAGAELDDGVVLRRDGCTLRISPSAERSEIVIETAAGSAGLPERLADTAGCLVTALRQAAPN
;
A
#
# COMPACT_ATOMS: atom_id res chain seq x y z
N MET A 1 16.11 -2.04 22.89
CA MET A 1 15.28 -3.25 23.01
C MET A 1 15.32 -3.98 21.67
N ALA A 2 15.30 -5.31 21.69
CA ALA A 2 15.21 -6.09 20.45
C ALA A 2 13.83 -5.83 19.82
N MET A 3 13.79 -5.67 18.50
CA MET A 3 12.51 -5.52 17.76
C MET A 3 11.84 -6.89 17.65
N LYS A 4 10.51 -6.93 17.80
CA LYS A 4 9.67 -8.10 17.51
C LYS A 4 8.88 -7.88 16.22
N ALA A 5 8.49 -8.96 15.56
CA ALA A 5 7.64 -8.88 14.38
C ALA A 5 6.50 -9.91 14.42
N VAL A 6 5.41 -9.57 13.74
CA VAL A 6 4.31 -10.49 13.45
C VAL A 6 4.16 -10.62 11.94
N ILE A 7 4.23 -11.86 11.42
CA ILE A 7 3.99 -12.17 10.01
C ILE A 7 2.55 -12.65 9.86
N MET A 8 1.75 -11.93 9.09
CA MET A 8 0.39 -12.34 8.72
C MET A 8 0.44 -13.33 7.57
N ALA A 9 0.18 -14.62 7.83
CA ALA A 9 0.30 -15.71 6.87
C ALA A 9 -0.95 -16.61 6.82
N GLY A 10 -2.10 -16.15 7.30
CA GLY A 10 -3.36 -16.91 7.37
C GLY A 10 -4.19 -16.95 6.08
N GLY A 11 -3.81 -16.18 5.05
CA GLY A 11 -4.59 -16.02 3.81
C GLY A 11 -4.61 -17.27 2.92
N GLU A 12 -5.77 -17.55 2.27
CA GLU A 12 -5.95 -18.72 1.36
C GLU A 12 -5.25 -18.53 0.01
N GLY A 13 -5.01 -17.30 -0.45
CA GLY A 13 -4.34 -17.03 -1.73
C GLY A 13 -5.10 -17.50 -2.98
N ARG A 14 -6.45 -17.48 -2.98
CA ARG A 14 -7.32 -18.07 -4.04
C ARG A 14 -6.93 -17.70 -5.47
N ARG A 15 -6.53 -16.45 -5.72
CA ARG A 15 -6.19 -15.94 -7.05
C ARG A 15 -4.90 -16.54 -7.63
N LEU A 16 -4.05 -17.11 -6.77
CA LEU A 16 -2.77 -17.71 -7.16
C LEU A 16 -2.83 -19.24 -7.28
N LYS A 17 -3.96 -19.87 -6.98
CA LYS A 17 -4.13 -21.35 -7.00
C LYS A 17 -3.76 -22.01 -8.32
N SER A 18 -3.93 -21.34 -9.46
CA SER A 18 -3.49 -21.85 -10.77
C SER A 18 -1.97 -22.08 -10.85
N VAL A 19 -1.18 -21.40 -10.03
CA VAL A 19 0.29 -21.52 -9.97
C VAL A 19 0.72 -22.36 -8.76
N THR A 20 0.02 -22.22 -7.62
CA THR A 20 0.42 -22.83 -6.35
C THR A 20 -0.19 -24.19 -6.09
N GLY A 21 -1.29 -24.54 -6.79
CA GLY A 21 -2.09 -25.72 -6.44
C GLY A 21 -2.59 -25.62 -4.99
N GLU A 22 -2.27 -26.64 -4.19
CA GLU A 22 -2.67 -26.73 -2.77
C GLU A 22 -1.67 -26.07 -1.80
N LEU A 23 -0.54 -25.54 -2.30
CA LEU A 23 0.42 -24.85 -1.44
C LEU A 23 -0.18 -23.54 -0.90
N PRO A 24 -0.05 -23.24 0.39
CA PRO A 24 -0.43 -21.94 0.94
C PRO A 24 0.47 -20.84 0.36
N LYS A 25 -0.08 -19.67 0.09
CA LYS A 25 0.60 -18.54 -0.58
C LYS A 25 1.98 -18.21 0.03
N PRO A 26 2.19 -18.21 1.37
CA PRO A 26 3.52 -17.98 1.96
C PRO A 26 4.58 -19.00 1.55
N MET A 27 4.19 -20.18 1.08
CA MET A 27 5.08 -21.25 0.63
C MET A 27 5.42 -21.20 -0.86
N VAL A 28 4.86 -20.25 -1.62
CA VAL A 28 5.16 -20.06 -3.05
C VAL A 28 6.65 -19.75 -3.21
N PRO A 29 7.39 -20.52 -4.06
CA PRO A 29 8.82 -20.33 -4.20
C PRO A 29 9.16 -19.05 -4.98
N LEU A 30 9.98 -18.18 -4.41
CA LEU A 30 10.60 -17.05 -5.09
C LEU A 30 12.12 -17.33 -5.21
N ILE A 31 12.56 -17.70 -6.42
CA ILE A 31 13.95 -18.07 -6.72
C ILE A 31 14.46 -19.08 -5.67
N GLY A 32 13.82 -20.27 -5.65
CA GLY A 32 14.22 -21.43 -4.85
C GLY A 32 13.87 -21.40 -3.36
N LYS A 33 13.29 -20.33 -2.82
CA LYS A 33 12.88 -20.23 -1.41
C LYS A 33 11.44 -19.75 -1.27
N PRO A 34 10.67 -20.23 -0.27
CA PRO A 34 9.34 -19.72 0.01
C PRO A 34 9.31 -18.20 0.21
N LEU A 35 8.22 -17.52 -0.20
CA LEU A 35 8.01 -16.10 0.02
C LEU A 35 8.19 -15.72 1.50
N MET A 36 7.59 -16.50 2.40
CA MET A 36 7.71 -16.27 3.84
C MET A 36 9.17 -16.42 4.34
N GLU A 37 9.99 -17.30 3.73
CA GLU A 37 11.42 -17.37 4.06
C GLU A 37 12.14 -16.07 3.69
N ARG A 38 11.77 -15.44 2.56
CA ARG A 38 12.31 -14.12 2.17
C ARG A 38 11.93 -13.04 3.17
N VAL A 39 10.69 -13.05 3.68
CA VAL A 39 10.26 -12.12 4.73
C VAL A 39 11.06 -12.34 6.03
N ILE A 40 11.29 -13.60 6.42
CA ILE A 40 12.12 -13.93 7.59
C ILE A 40 13.57 -13.49 7.39
N GLU A 41 14.16 -13.68 6.20
CA GLU A 41 15.51 -13.22 5.86
C GLU A 41 15.62 -11.68 5.97
N LEU A 42 14.60 -10.95 5.49
CA LEU A 42 14.54 -9.50 5.63
C LEU A 42 14.49 -9.08 7.10
N LEU A 43 13.61 -9.67 7.90
CA LEU A 43 13.49 -9.40 9.33
C LEU A 43 14.82 -9.66 10.05
N ARG A 44 15.44 -10.81 9.81
CA ARG A 44 16.75 -11.16 10.38
C ARG A 44 17.84 -10.17 9.99
N LYS A 45 17.87 -9.73 8.73
CA LYS A 45 18.83 -8.71 8.23
C LYS A 45 18.75 -7.42 9.05
N HIS A 46 17.56 -7.06 9.53
CA HIS A 46 17.31 -5.89 10.39
C HIS A 46 17.35 -6.21 11.89
N GLY A 47 17.94 -7.36 12.28
CA GLY A 47 18.13 -7.73 13.68
C GLY A 47 16.86 -8.21 14.40
N VAL A 48 15.78 -8.49 13.67
CA VAL A 48 14.54 -9.04 14.22
C VAL A 48 14.61 -10.56 14.18
N THR A 49 14.84 -11.16 15.33
CA THR A 49 15.03 -12.62 15.49
C THR A 49 13.93 -13.29 16.28
N ASP A 50 13.05 -12.54 16.91
CA ASP A 50 11.88 -13.05 17.66
C ASP A 50 10.61 -12.70 16.87
N ILE A 51 9.98 -13.70 16.27
CA ILE A 51 8.95 -13.50 15.24
C ILE A 51 7.74 -14.38 15.55
N ALA A 52 6.55 -13.78 15.63
CA ALA A 52 5.29 -14.51 15.61
C ALA A 52 4.78 -14.63 14.16
N ALA A 53 4.07 -15.70 13.85
CA ALA A 53 3.36 -15.83 12.60
C ALA A 53 1.94 -16.35 12.82
N THR A 54 0.96 -15.70 12.21
CA THR A 54 -0.44 -16.10 12.26
C THR A 54 -0.77 -17.00 11.07
N LEU A 55 -1.37 -18.13 11.31
CA LEU A 55 -1.70 -19.15 10.31
C LEU A 55 -3.17 -19.52 10.41
N ARG A 56 -3.80 -19.82 9.27
CA ARG A 56 -5.16 -20.38 9.23
C ARG A 56 -5.31 -21.42 8.10
N TYR A 57 -5.12 -21.00 6.85
CA TYR A 57 -5.28 -21.90 5.71
C TYR A 57 -4.08 -22.83 5.57
N ASN A 58 -4.32 -24.14 5.58
CA ASN A 58 -3.35 -25.22 5.37
C ASN A 58 -1.98 -24.96 6.09
N PRO A 59 -1.94 -24.89 7.42
CA PRO A 59 -0.72 -24.53 8.16
C PRO A 59 0.36 -25.62 8.13
N ALA A 60 -0.01 -26.89 7.90
CA ALA A 60 0.91 -28.01 8.03
C ALA A 60 2.18 -27.92 7.17
N PRO A 61 2.15 -27.53 5.88
CA PRO A 61 3.36 -27.34 5.07
C PRO A 61 4.26 -26.23 5.63
N ILE A 62 3.70 -25.14 6.18
CA ILE A 62 4.44 -24.05 6.76
C ILE A 62 5.17 -24.51 8.01
N LEU A 63 4.44 -25.17 8.94
CA LEU A 63 5.00 -25.68 10.19
C LEU A 63 6.10 -26.72 9.92
N ALA A 64 5.89 -27.63 8.98
CA ALA A 64 6.87 -28.65 8.60
C ALA A 64 8.15 -28.04 7.99
N HIS A 65 8.04 -26.96 7.19
CA HIS A 65 9.18 -26.33 6.55
C HIS A 65 10.00 -25.47 7.51
N PHE A 66 9.34 -24.65 8.33
CA PHE A 66 10.02 -23.66 9.15
C PHE A 66 10.38 -24.15 10.57
N GLY A 67 9.64 -25.12 11.13
CA GLY A 67 9.84 -25.61 12.50
C GLY A 67 9.79 -24.48 13.52
N ASP A 68 10.79 -24.42 14.38
CA ASP A 68 10.97 -23.37 15.39
C ASP A 68 11.76 -22.14 14.87
N GLY A 69 12.17 -22.15 13.61
CA GLY A 69 12.96 -21.08 12.99
C GLY A 69 14.47 -21.15 13.21
N SER A 70 14.97 -22.06 14.06
CA SER A 70 16.39 -22.15 14.44
C SER A 70 17.30 -22.30 13.20
N ARG A 71 16.88 -23.07 12.20
CA ARG A 71 17.58 -23.24 10.90
C ARG A 71 17.82 -21.90 10.17
N LEU A 72 16.95 -20.93 10.37
CA LEU A 72 17.02 -19.60 9.76
C LEU A 72 17.68 -18.56 10.68
N GLY A 73 18.11 -18.97 11.87
CA GLY A 73 18.69 -18.08 12.88
C GLY A 73 17.69 -17.13 13.53
N VAL A 74 16.43 -17.55 13.62
CA VAL A 74 15.33 -16.84 14.28
C VAL A 74 14.58 -17.78 15.21
N ARG A 75 13.71 -17.24 16.04
CA ARG A 75 12.74 -17.99 16.87
C ARG A 75 11.34 -17.67 16.36
N LEU A 76 10.61 -18.70 15.92
CA LEU A 76 9.26 -18.59 15.39
C LEU A 76 8.24 -19.05 16.45
N HIS A 77 7.22 -18.22 16.64
CA HIS A 77 6.06 -18.49 17.48
C HIS A 77 4.82 -18.59 16.61
N TRP A 78 4.12 -19.72 16.64
CA TRP A 78 3.00 -20.01 15.79
C TRP A 78 1.67 -19.74 16.49
N PHE A 79 0.80 -18.94 15.83
CA PHE A 79 -0.55 -18.64 16.28
C PHE A 79 -1.55 -19.10 15.22
N ILE A 80 -2.25 -20.20 15.51
CA ILE A 80 -3.19 -20.81 14.56
C ILE A 80 -4.59 -20.30 14.86
N GLU A 81 -5.22 -19.69 13.85
CA GLU A 81 -6.59 -19.18 13.92
C GLU A 81 -7.58 -20.29 13.59
N GLN A 82 -8.62 -20.44 14.40
CA GLN A 82 -9.72 -21.36 14.15
C GLN A 82 -10.78 -20.72 13.25
N GLU A 83 -11.04 -19.42 13.43
CA GLU A 83 -11.96 -18.60 12.64
C GLU A 83 -11.19 -17.43 12.00
N PRO A 84 -11.71 -16.84 10.90
CA PRO A 84 -11.12 -15.66 10.30
C PRO A 84 -11.12 -14.47 11.26
N LEU A 85 -9.95 -13.94 11.60
CA LEU A 85 -9.81 -12.80 12.50
C LEU A 85 -9.55 -11.47 11.75
N GLY A 86 -9.42 -11.49 10.42
CA GLY A 86 -8.95 -10.33 9.67
C GLY A 86 -7.47 -10.05 9.93
N THR A 87 -6.92 -9.00 9.36
CA THR A 87 -5.47 -8.72 9.47
C THR A 87 -5.08 -8.18 10.85
N ALA A 88 -5.79 -7.20 11.40
CA ALA A 88 -5.50 -6.65 12.73
C ALA A 88 -5.91 -7.61 13.86
N GLY A 89 -7.03 -8.32 13.72
CA GLY A 89 -7.45 -9.34 14.67
C GLY A 89 -6.47 -10.51 14.74
N SER A 90 -5.86 -10.91 13.62
CA SER A 90 -4.77 -11.90 13.59
C SER A 90 -3.58 -11.44 14.43
N VAL A 91 -3.15 -10.18 14.31
CA VAL A 91 -2.07 -9.61 15.11
C VAL A 91 -2.48 -9.51 16.59
N LYS A 92 -3.74 -9.14 16.89
CA LYS A 92 -4.27 -9.15 18.26
C LYS A 92 -4.22 -10.52 18.90
N ASN A 93 -4.44 -11.59 18.14
CA ASN A 93 -4.31 -12.98 18.62
C ASN A 93 -2.88 -13.31 19.11
N CYS A 94 -1.87 -12.54 18.70
CA CYS A 94 -0.49 -12.64 19.18
C CYS A 94 -0.20 -11.78 20.42
N ALA A 95 -1.19 -11.28 21.16
CA ALA A 95 -1.01 -10.33 22.26
C ALA A 95 -0.05 -10.83 23.36
N SER A 96 -0.07 -12.12 23.66
CA SER A 96 0.86 -12.74 24.61
C SER A 96 2.34 -12.67 24.16
N PHE A 97 2.59 -12.66 22.85
CA PHE A 97 3.92 -12.52 22.27
C PHE A 97 4.36 -11.05 22.20
N THR A 98 3.47 -10.15 21.80
CA THR A 98 3.80 -8.72 21.60
C THR A 98 4.07 -7.98 22.90
N ALA A 99 3.47 -8.42 24.01
CA ALA A 99 3.74 -8.00 25.38
C ALA A 99 3.77 -6.47 25.59
N GLY A 100 2.97 -5.71 24.86
CA GLY A 100 2.90 -4.25 24.98
C GLY A 100 4.10 -3.48 24.41
N GLU A 101 4.83 -4.07 23.47
CA GLU A 101 5.95 -3.43 22.76
C GLU A 101 5.52 -2.92 21.37
N ASP A 102 6.29 -1.93 20.81
CA ASP A 102 6.19 -1.60 19.40
C ASP A 102 6.64 -2.79 18.56
N ILE A 103 5.85 -3.17 17.57
CA ILE A 103 6.09 -4.32 16.71
C ILE A 103 6.12 -3.94 15.24
N LEU A 104 6.87 -4.72 14.46
CA LEU A 104 6.71 -4.74 13.01
C LEU A 104 5.63 -5.76 12.63
N VAL A 105 4.78 -5.40 11.69
CA VAL A 105 3.77 -6.29 11.10
C VAL A 105 4.03 -6.38 9.61
N LEU A 106 4.14 -7.59 9.07
CA LEU A 106 4.42 -7.82 7.65
C LEU A 106 3.45 -8.86 7.09
N SER A 107 3.08 -8.68 5.81
CA SER A 107 2.40 -9.72 5.05
C SER A 107 3.39 -10.83 4.68
N GLY A 108 3.04 -12.09 4.95
CA GLY A 108 3.89 -13.27 4.68
C GLY A 108 3.94 -13.67 3.20
N ASP A 109 3.32 -12.91 2.33
CA ASP A 109 3.10 -13.21 0.92
C ASP A 109 3.53 -12.06 -0.02
N ALA A 110 4.24 -11.06 0.50
CA ALA A 110 4.84 -9.97 -0.28
C ALA A 110 6.37 -10.13 -0.35
N ALA A 111 6.95 -9.80 -1.51
CA ALA A 111 8.39 -9.69 -1.67
C ALA A 111 8.83 -8.24 -1.44
N CYS A 112 9.85 -8.03 -0.60
CA CYS A 112 10.24 -6.69 -0.18
C CYS A 112 11.71 -6.67 0.25
N ASP A 113 12.39 -5.52 0.08
CA ASP A 113 13.75 -5.26 0.61
C ASP A 113 13.89 -3.91 1.34
N PHE A 114 12.79 -3.36 1.84
CA PHE A 114 12.76 -2.10 2.58
C PHE A 114 13.63 -2.10 3.83
N ASP A 115 14.11 -0.92 4.22
CA ASP A 115 14.81 -0.71 5.49
C ASP A 115 13.80 -0.68 6.67
N LEU A 116 13.59 -1.84 7.29
CA LEU A 116 12.67 -1.99 8.43
C LEU A 116 13.18 -1.27 9.69
N THR A 117 14.49 -1.05 9.80
CA THR A 117 15.08 -0.28 10.90
C THR A 117 14.72 1.20 10.76
N ALA A 118 14.78 1.74 9.54
CA ALA A 118 14.34 3.10 9.26
C ALA A 118 12.84 3.28 9.54
N LEU A 119 12.00 2.34 9.10
CA LEU A 119 10.55 2.36 9.39
C LEU A 119 10.25 2.43 10.89
N MET A 120 10.87 1.56 11.69
CA MET A 120 10.68 1.56 13.15
C MET A 120 11.23 2.83 13.81
N SER A 121 12.34 3.37 13.32
CA SER A 121 12.90 4.63 13.81
C SER A 121 11.97 5.82 13.55
N GLU A 122 11.38 5.87 12.35
CA GLU A 122 10.37 6.88 11.99
C GLU A 122 9.10 6.75 12.85
N HIS A 123 8.66 5.52 13.14
CA HIS A 123 7.53 5.25 14.01
C HIS A 123 7.75 5.82 15.41
N ARG A 124 8.87 5.47 16.04
CA ARG A 124 9.23 5.93 17.38
C ARG A 124 9.42 7.44 17.46
N ARG A 125 10.04 8.02 16.43
CA ARG A 125 10.24 9.48 16.34
C ARG A 125 8.93 10.24 16.16
N GLY A 126 8.03 9.71 15.34
CA GLY A 126 6.75 10.34 15.01
C GLY A 126 5.68 10.18 16.10
N GLY A 127 5.80 9.19 16.98
CA GLY A 127 4.86 8.92 18.06
C GLY A 127 3.43 8.57 17.60
N ALA A 128 3.25 8.16 16.33
CA ALA A 128 1.97 7.72 15.79
C ALA A 128 1.55 6.36 16.36
N ALA A 129 0.25 6.07 16.40
CA ALA A 129 -0.23 4.74 16.81
C ALA A 129 0.13 3.66 15.79
N VAL A 130 0.12 4.01 14.50
CA VAL A 130 0.59 3.15 13.39
C VAL A 130 1.41 3.97 12.42
N THR A 131 2.50 3.39 11.92
CA THR A 131 3.27 3.90 10.78
C THR A 131 3.18 2.90 9.64
N ILE A 132 2.69 3.33 8.49
CA ILE A 132 2.49 2.51 7.28
C ILE A 132 3.68 2.72 6.35
N ALA A 133 4.35 1.63 5.94
CA ALA A 133 5.29 1.68 4.84
C ALA A 133 4.54 1.85 3.53
N LEU A 134 4.88 2.87 2.75
CA LEU A 134 4.27 3.21 1.47
C LEU A 134 5.26 3.00 0.33
N CYS A 135 4.77 2.63 -0.83
CA CYS A 135 5.54 2.68 -2.08
C CYS A 135 4.72 3.34 -3.19
N GLU A 136 5.40 3.83 -4.20
CA GLU A 136 4.77 4.32 -5.43
C GLU A 136 4.31 3.15 -6.29
N CYS A 137 3.08 3.21 -6.80
CA CYS A 137 2.51 2.20 -7.68
C CYS A 137 1.80 2.85 -8.85
N ARG A 138 2.20 2.51 -10.09
CA ARG A 138 1.59 3.07 -11.32
C ARG A 138 0.17 2.56 -11.55
N ASP A 139 -0.14 1.34 -11.09
CA ASP A 139 -1.48 0.75 -11.13
C ASP A 139 -2.00 0.51 -9.71
N PRO A 140 -2.51 1.55 -9.03
CA PRO A 140 -2.82 1.50 -7.62
C PRO A 140 -4.20 0.90 -7.28
N LEU A 141 -5.04 0.56 -8.27
CA LEU A 141 -6.45 0.15 -8.08
C LEU A 141 -6.63 -1.10 -7.22
N ARG A 142 -5.59 -1.93 -7.12
CA ARG A 142 -5.63 -3.19 -6.35
C ARG A 142 -5.29 -3.01 -4.88
N TYR A 143 -4.86 -1.82 -4.48
CA TYR A 143 -4.30 -1.52 -3.16
C TYR A 143 -5.12 -0.45 -2.44
N GLY A 144 -4.91 -0.31 -1.15
CA GLY A 144 -5.34 0.85 -0.40
C GLY A 144 -4.44 2.05 -0.71
N LEU A 145 -5.03 3.18 -1.13
CA LEU A 145 -4.30 4.43 -1.29
C LEU A 145 -4.15 5.14 0.04
N VAL A 146 -3.00 5.71 0.26
CA VAL A 146 -2.71 6.49 1.46
C VAL A 146 -2.32 7.91 1.07
N VAL A 147 -3.01 8.89 1.61
CA VAL A 147 -2.75 10.31 1.34
C VAL A 147 -2.13 10.94 2.60
N PRO A 148 -0.78 10.98 2.70
CA PRO A 148 -0.11 11.71 3.78
C PRO A 148 -0.02 13.19 3.45
N ASP A 149 0.05 14.04 4.48
CA ASP A 149 0.44 15.44 4.33
C ASP A 149 1.97 15.60 4.24
N ALA A 150 2.45 16.84 4.12
CA ALA A 150 3.88 17.16 4.02
C ALA A 150 4.71 16.71 5.25
N LYS A 151 4.06 16.47 6.40
CA LYS A 151 4.70 15.94 7.60
C LYS A 151 4.68 14.40 7.67
N GLY A 152 3.97 13.76 6.75
CA GLY A 152 3.76 12.33 6.71
C GLY A 152 2.53 11.86 7.51
N ASP A 153 1.73 12.75 8.07
CA ASP A 153 0.50 12.38 8.77
C ASP A 153 -0.59 12.01 7.76
N VAL A 154 -1.16 10.82 7.89
CA VAL A 154 -2.19 10.33 6.96
C VAL A 154 -3.48 11.12 7.16
N ARG A 155 -3.97 11.71 6.07
CA ARG A 155 -5.22 12.48 6.02
C ARG A 155 -6.37 11.66 5.50
N CYS A 156 -6.10 10.70 4.61
CA CYS A 156 -7.13 9.87 4.01
C CYS A 156 -6.56 8.49 3.65
N PHE A 157 -7.40 7.48 3.78
CA PHE A 157 -7.15 6.12 3.34
C PHE A 157 -8.31 5.68 2.44
N ILE A 158 -8.02 5.19 1.22
CA ILE A 158 -9.03 4.80 0.23
C ILE A 158 -8.76 3.36 -0.19
N GLU A 159 -9.57 2.42 0.29
CA GLU A 159 -9.39 1.00 -0.01
C GLU A 159 -9.89 0.66 -1.41
N LYS A 160 -8.99 0.14 -2.26
CA LYS A 160 -9.26 -0.35 -3.62
C LYS A 160 -10.14 0.58 -4.45
N PRO A 161 -9.71 1.81 -4.73
CA PRO A 161 -10.52 2.81 -5.45
C PRO A 161 -10.77 2.41 -6.91
N GLY A 162 -11.82 2.99 -7.50
CA GLY A 162 -11.86 3.15 -8.95
C GLY A 162 -10.91 4.29 -9.41
N TRP A 163 -10.60 4.36 -10.70
CA TRP A 163 -9.71 5.41 -11.22
C TRP A 163 -10.15 6.84 -10.84
N GLN A 164 -11.44 7.09 -10.74
CA GLN A 164 -12.00 8.40 -10.36
C GLN A 164 -11.55 8.86 -8.98
N LYS A 165 -11.27 7.91 -8.07
CA LYS A 165 -10.80 8.17 -6.70
C LYS A 165 -9.29 8.08 -6.53
N VAL A 166 -8.53 7.88 -7.61
CA VAL A 166 -7.07 7.86 -7.56
C VAL A 166 -6.54 9.28 -7.45
N VAL A 167 -6.11 9.65 -6.26
CA VAL A 167 -5.59 10.97 -5.91
C VAL A 167 -4.11 10.93 -5.51
N THR A 168 -3.53 9.73 -5.47
CA THR A 168 -2.11 9.47 -5.15
C THR A 168 -1.69 8.14 -5.77
N ASP A 169 -0.40 7.95 -5.96
CA ASP A 169 0.23 6.68 -6.32
C ASP A 169 0.83 5.95 -5.10
N LEU A 170 0.75 6.55 -3.90
CA LEU A 170 1.24 5.94 -2.69
C LEU A 170 0.26 4.88 -2.19
N VAL A 171 0.72 3.62 -2.15
CA VAL A 171 -0.08 2.48 -1.75
C VAL A 171 0.36 1.91 -0.42
N ASN A 172 -0.62 1.34 0.29
CA ASN A 172 -0.41 0.53 1.48
C ASN A 172 0.27 -0.80 1.11
N THR A 173 1.46 -1.02 1.61
CA THR A 173 2.27 -2.22 1.32
C THR A 173 1.94 -3.43 2.18
N GLY A 174 1.11 -3.28 3.20
CA GLY A 174 0.88 -4.34 4.20
C GLY A 174 2.03 -4.50 5.19
N ILE A 175 2.92 -3.49 5.29
CA ILE A 175 4.06 -3.46 6.22
C ILE A 175 3.87 -2.26 7.16
N TYR A 176 3.87 -2.54 8.45
CA TYR A 176 3.53 -1.56 9.48
C TYR A 176 4.52 -1.60 10.65
N ALA A 177 4.74 -0.45 11.28
CA ALA A 177 5.16 -0.37 12.67
C ALA A 177 3.95 0.01 13.52
N VAL A 178 3.66 -0.76 14.58
CA VAL A 178 2.41 -0.66 15.34
C VAL A 178 2.72 -0.56 16.82
N SER A 179 2.17 0.47 17.47
CA SER A 179 2.30 0.65 18.92
C SER A 179 1.25 -0.15 19.68
N PRO A 180 1.49 -0.48 20.98
CA PRO A 180 0.54 -1.21 21.83
C PRO A 180 -0.84 -0.54 21.87
N ARG A 181 -0.91 0.79 21.95
CA ARG A 181 -2.17 1.55 22.01
C ARG A 181 -3.06 1.34 20.78
N ALA A 182 -2.48 1.13 19.59
CA ALA A 182 -3.26 0.77 18.41
C ALA A 182 -3.89 -0.62 18.57
N MET A 183 -3.13 -1.58 19.11
CA MET A 183 -3.62 -2.94 19.33
C MET A 183 -4.63 -3.05 20.47
N GLU A 184 -4.68 -2.10 21.40
CA GLU A 184 -5.71 -2.02 22.45
C GLU A 184 -7.10 -1.74 21.85
N LEU A 185 -7.17 -1.05 20.72
CA LEU A 185 -8.42 -0.74 20.01
C LEU A 185 -8.98 -1.93 19.22
N VAL A 186 -8.16 -2.95 18.97
CA VAL A 186 -8.58 -4.15 18.24
C VAL A 186 -9.31 -5.10 19.20
N PRO A 187 -10.58 -5.47 18.91
CA PRO A 187 -11.33 -6.41 19.75
C PRO A 187 -10.75 -7.82 19.66
N GLU A 188 -10.77 -8.53 20.79
CA GLU A 188 -10.33 -9.93 20.86
C GLU A 188 -11.35 -10.87 20.22
N GLY A 189 -10.84 -11.89 19.49
CA GLY A 189 -11.65 -12.97 18.93
C GLY A 189 -12.67 -12.53 17.86
N ARG A 190 -12.48 -11.38 17.24
CA ARG A 190 -13.36 -10.84 16.21
C ARG A 190 -12.58 -10.53 14.94
N GLU A 191 -13.26 -10.67 13.80
CA GLU A 191 -12.72 -10.20 12.52
C GLU A 191 -12.55 -8.67 12.56
N PHE A 192 -11.30 -8.23 12.39
CA PHE A 192 -10.95 -6.81 12.37
C PHE A 192 -9.74 -6.59 11.45
N ASP A 193 -9.86 -5.65 10.52
CA ASP A 193 -8.86 -5.44 9.48
C ASP A 193 -8.11 -4.12 9.71
N PHE A 194 -6.80 -4.09 9.41
CA PHE A 194 -6.01 -2.85 9.50
C PHE A 194 -6.59 -1.74 8.63
N ALA A 195 -6.85 -2.04 7.36
CA ALA A 195 -7.21 -1.04 6.37
C ALA A 195 -8.68 -0.62 6.44
N ARG A 196 -9.59 -1.60 6.68
CA ARG A 196 -11.04 -1.34 6.71
C ARG A 196 -11.54 -0.79 8.05
N ASP A 197 -10.90 -1.23 9.14
CA ASP A 197 -11.43 -0.99 10.48
C ASP A 197 -10.49 -0.13 11.34
N LEU A 198 -9.21 -0.55 11.50
CA LEU A 198 -8.30 0.10 12.45
C LEU A 198 -7.83 1.48 11.97
N PHE A 199 -7.39 1.62 10.71
CA PHE A 199 -6.90 2.92 10.24
C PHE A 199 -7.98 4.00 10.24
N PRO A 200 -9.21 3.75 9.74
CA PRO A 200 -10.30 4.71 9.89
C PRO A 200 -10.59 5.08 11.35
N LEU A 201 -10.64 4.09 12.24
CA LEU A 201 -10.88 4.31 13.67
C LEU A 201 -9.79 5.17 14.32
N LEU A 202 -8.51 4.94 13.98
CA LEU A 202 -7.39 5.75 14.48
C LEU A 202 -7.47 7.19 13.98
N LEU A 203 -7.81 7.39 12.70
CA LEU A 203 -7.98 8.72 12.10
C LEU A 203 -9.13 9.48 12.77
N GLU A 204 -10.27 8.82 12.97
CA GLU A 204 -11.44 9.39 13.66
C GLU A 204 -11.12 9.81 15.11
N ARG A 205 -10.30 9.01 15.83
CA ARG A 205 -9.88 9.29 17.19
C ARG A 205 -8.71 10.26 17.32
N GLY A 206 -8.07 10.64 16.21
CA GLY A 206 -6.89 11.48 16.24
C GLY A 206 -5.65 10.80 16.86
N GLU A 207 -5.61 9.46 16.88
CA GLU A 207 -4.53 8.68 17.49
C GLU A 207 -3.22 8.67 16.67
N GLY A 208 -3.21 9.34 15.53
CA GLY A 208 -2.07 9.47 14.63
C GLY A 208 -1.80 8.20 13.82
N VAL A 209 -2.02 8.31 12.51
CA VAL A 209 -1.55 7.35 11.51
C VAL A 209 -0.53 8.06 10.64
N ARG A 210 0.66 7.47 10.48
CA ARG A 210 1.75 8.05 9.69
C ARG A 210 2.02 7.21 8.46
N GLY A 211 2.27 7.84 7.32
CA GLY A 211 2.73 7.20 6.09
C GLY A 211 4.20 7.55 5.84
N VAL A 212 5.03 6.56 5.59
CA VAL A 212 6.44 6.74 5.25
C VAL A 212 6.70 6.09 3.90
N LYS A 213 7.06 6.91 2.90
CA LYS A 213 7.53 6.40 1.61
C LYS A 213 8.86 5.68 1.79
N MET A 214 8.89 4.40 1.46
CA MET A 214 10.09 3.57 1.56
C MET A 214 10.80 3.48 0.21
N GLU A 215 12.11 3.51 0.27
CA GLU A 215 12.96 3.18 -0.86
C GLU A 215 13.20 1.67 -0.93
N GLY A 216 13.27 1.12 -2.15
CA GLY A 216 13.53 -0.30 -2.37
C GLY A 216 12.43 -0.97 -3.20
N TYR A 217 12.48 -2.30 -3.24
CA TYR A 217 11.55 -3.13 -3.99
C TYR A 217 10.39 -3.58 -3.10
N TRP A 218 9.19 -3.56 -3.66
CA TRP A 218 8.00 -4.17 -3.08
C TRP A 218 7.08 -4.75 -4.17
N CYS A 219 6.56 -5.94 -3.94
CA CYS A 219 5.58 -6.60 -4.80
C CYS A 219 4.61 -7.45 -3.97
N ASP A 220 3.30 -7.17 -4.08
CA ASP A 220 2.26 -8.09 -3.61
C ASP A 220 2.12 -9.24 -4.62
N VAL A 221 2.57 -10.43 -4.24
CA VAL A 221 2.47 -11.64 -5.05
C VAL A 221 1.04 -12.21 -4.97
N GLY A 222 0.06 -11.43 -5.44
CA GLY A 222 -1.37 -11.76 -5.32
C GLY A 222 -1.99 -12.44 -6.53
N THR A 223 -1.34 -12.40 -7.70
CA THR A 223 -1.83 -13.00 -8.97
C THR A 223 -0.69 -13.69 -9.70
N PRO A 224 -0.98 -14.59 -10.67
CA PRO A 224 0.05 -15.21 -11.51
C PRO A 224 0.96 -14.18 -12.19
N GLU A 225 0.40 -13.11 -12.74
CA GLU A 225 1.15 -12.05 -13.43
C GLU A 225 2.11 -11.34 -12.46
N ALA A 226 1.62 -10.99 -11.25
CA ALA A 226 2.45 -10.37 -10.21
C ALA A 226 3.56 -11.32 -9.75
N TYR A 227 3.28 -12.62 -9.64
CA TYR A 227 4.27 -13.63 -9.31
C TYR A 227 5.37 -13.72 -10.37
N TYR A 228 5.00 -13.86 -11.66
CA TYR A 228 5.98 -13.91 -12.76
C TYR A 228 6.81 -12.64 -12.83
N ARG A 229 6.20 -11.46 -12.68
CA ARG A 229 6.91 -10.19 -12.64
C ARG A 229 7.90 -10.16 -11.47
N CYS A 230 7.47 -10.56 -10.28
CA CYS A 230 8.34 -10.62 -9.10
C CYS A 230 9.54 -11.55 -9.31
N CYS A 231 9.33 -12.70 -9.96
CA CYS A 231 10.43 -13.62 -10.32
C CYS A 231 11.41 -12.97 -11.31
N LEU A 232 10.92 -12.28 -12.34
CA LEU A 232 11.77 -11.57 -13.31
C LEU A 232 12.54 -10.45 -12.63
N ASP A 233 11.87 -9.61 -11.83
CA ASP A 233 12.51 -8.52 -11.08
C ASP A 233 13.60 -9.03 -10.13
N ALA A 234 13.38 -10.18 -9.48
CA ALA A 234 14.38 -10.81 -8.62
C ALA A 234 15.58 -11.35 -9.45
N LEU A 235 15.35 -11.95 -10.62
CA LEU A 235 16.41 -12.41 -11.54
C LEU A 235 17.23 -11.24 -12.10
N GLU A 236 16.60 -10.10 -12.33
CA GLU A 236 17.27 -8.86 -12.79
C GLU A 236 17.97 -8.09 -11.66
N GLY A 237 17.90 -8.58 -10.42
CA GLY A 237 18.54 -7.94 -9.27
C GLY A 237 17.84 -6.70 -8.72
N ARG A 238 16.59 -6.45 -9.12
CA ARG A 238 15.78 -5.34 -8.58
C ARG A 238 15.41 -5.60 -7.11
N LEU A 239 15.11 -6.85 -6.74
CA LEU A 239 14.94 -7.27 -5.36
C LEU A 239 16.32 -7.62 -4.76
N LYS A 240 16.92 -6.68 -4.04
CA LYS A 240 18.27 -6.80 -3.47
C LYS A 240 18.43 -7.89 -2.40
N LEU A 241 17.33 -8.43 -1.90
CA LEU A 241 17.33 -9.55 -0.96
C LEU A 241 17.67 -10.89 -1.64
N VAL A 242 17.54 -10.95 -2.96
CA VAL A 242 17.80 -12.14 -3.77
C VAL A 242 19.05 -11.91 -4.62
N THR A 243 20.04 -12.80 -4.50
CA THR A 243 21.19 -12.81 -5.43
C THR A 243 20.74 -13.54 -6.71
N PRO A 244 20.73 -12.89 -7.88
CA PRO A 244 20.39 -13.54 -9.14
C PRO A 244 21.38 -14.67 -9.46
N PRO A 245 20.93 -15.79 -10.07
CA PRO A 245 21.85 -16.81 -10.59
C PRO A 245 22.68 -16.24 -11.75
N GLU A 246 23.93 -16.71 -11.90
CA GLU A 246 24.79 -16.30 -13.02
C GLU A 246 24.12 -16.62 -14.38
N GLY A 247 24.01 -15.62 -15.26
CA GLY A 247 23.45 -15.76 -16.62
C GLY A 247 21.96 -15.44 -16.80
N ALA A 248 21.28 -14.77 -15.87
CA ALA A 248 19.88 -14.38 -15.99
C ALA A 248 19.63 -13.24 -17.01
N PRO A 249 18.54 -13.28 -17.83
CA PRO A 249 18.26 -12.32 -18.90
C PRO A 249 17.48 -11.05 -18.48
N ALA A 250 17.53 -9.97 -19.29
CA ALA A 250 16.88 -8.68 -19.03
C ALA A 250 15.44 -8.58 -19.61
N ALA A 251 14.54 -7.79 -18.97
CA ALA A 251 13.08 -7.78 -19.14
C ALA A 251 12.47 -6.73 -20.10
N PRO A 252 11.19 -6.90 -20.58
CA PRO A 252 10.42 -5.94 -21.41
C PRO A 252 9.33 -5.14 -20.65
N ALA A 253 8.70 -4.11 -21.29
CA ALA A 253 7.85 -3.05 -20.73
C ALA A 253 6.30 -3.24 -20.84
N ASP A 254 5.50 -2.45 -20.08
CA ASP A 254 4.07 -2.62 -19.69
C ASP A 254 2.95 -2.01 -20.59
N GLY A 255 1.65 -2.39 -20.36
CA GLY A 255 0.40 -1.91 -20.99
C GLY A 255 -0.86 -1.82 -20.07
N ASP A 256 -1.88 -1.00 -20.42
CA ASP A 256 -3.01 -0.44 -19.65
C ASP A 256 -4.42 -1.04 -19.89
N LYS A 257 -5.45 -0.73 -19.02
CA LYS A 257 -6.93 -0.86 -19.21
C LYS A 257 -7.83 -0.02 -18.24
N GLU A 258 -9.16 0.19 -18.53
CA GLU A 258 -10.04 1.35 -18.31
C GLU A 258 -11.45 1.17 -17.64
N GLY A 259 -12.23 2.30 -17.28
CA GLY A 259 -13.63 2.39 -16.73
C GLY A 259 -14.23 3.83 -16.53
N ALA A 260 -15.57 4.07 -16.48
CA ALA A 260 -16.32 5.35 -16.69
C ALA A 260 -16.83 6.17 -15.46
N ARG A 261 -17.31 7.44 -15.62
CA ARG A 261 -17.53 8.54 -14.63
C ARG A 261 -18.96 9.12 -14.51
N ALA A 262 -19.24 9.89 -13.41
CA ALA A 262 -20.43 10.74 -13.15
C ALA A 262 -20.12 12.27 -13.26
N PRO A 263 -21.08 13.17 -13.67
CA PRO A 263 -20.81 14.59 -13.99
C PRO A 263 -20.94 15.57 -12.80
N LEU A 264 -20.28 16.76 -12.91
CA LEU A 264 -20.33 17.87 -11.94
C LEU A 264 -21.63 18.67 -12.06
N GLU A 265 -22.08 19.33 -10.96
CA GLU A 265 -23.22 20.25 -10.93
C GLU A 265 -22.81 21.69 -11.27
N GLY A 266 -23.58 22.39 -12.11
CA GLY A 266 -23.39 23.77 -12.51
C GLY A 266 -24.00 24.05 -13.87
N GLU A 267 -24.40 25.31 -14.14
CA GLU A 267 -25.08 25.72 -15.37
C GLU A 267 -24.13 25.77 -16.58
N TYR A 268 -22.90 26.22 -16.35
CA TYR A 268 -21.83 26.32 -17.35
C TYR A 268 -20.70 25.37 -16.98
N ARG A 269 -20.17 24.64 -17.97
CA ARG A 269 -19.14 23.61 -17.78
C ARG A 269 -18.05 23.71 -18.83
N ALA A 270 -16.82 23.35 -18.46
CA ALA A 270 -15.72 23.15 -19.38
C ALA A 270 -14.87 21.94 -18.98
N GLU A 271 -14.23 21.31 -19.94
CA GLU A 271 -13.35 20.17 -19.75
C GLU A 271 -12.03 20.38 -20.49
N ARG A 272 -10.93 20.01 -19.85
CA ARG A 272 -9.59 19.91 -20.43
C ARG A 272 -9.01 18.55 -20.20
N ARG A 273 -8.25 18.01 -21.16
CA ARG A 273 -7.54 16.73 -21.05
C ARG A 273 -6.05 16.94 -21.24
N VAL A 274 -5.26 16.42 -20.28
CA VAL A 274 -3.79 16.52 -20.31
C VAL A 274 -3.23 15.11 -20.42
N PRO A 275 -2.59 14.75 -21.55
CA PRO A 275 -1.96 13.43 -21.71
C PRO A 275 -0.90 13.17 -20.64
N CYS A 276 -0.95 12.00 -20.01
CA CYS A 276 -0.04 11.63 -18.93
C CYS A 276 0.12 10.12 -18.83
N ARG A 277 1.35 9.61 -18.93
CA ARG A 277 1.65 8.18 -18.76
C ARG A 277 1.60 7.76 -17.29
N ASP A 278 2.10 8.62 -16.40
CA ASP A 278 2.07 8.39 -14.95
C ASP A 278 0.94 9.21 -14.30
N ARG A 279 -0.29 8.72 -14.44
CA ARG A 279 -1.49 9.38 -13.91
C ARG A 279 -1.48 9.45 -12.37
N ALA A 280 -1.04 8.40 -11.71
CA ALA A 280 -1.08 8.32 -10.26
C ALA A 280 -0.04 9.26 -9.61
N GLY A 281 1.19 9.31 -10.11
CA GLY A 281 2.22 10.23 -9.63
C GLY A 281 1.87 11.69 -9.89
N LEU A 282 1.29 12.01 -11.07
CA LEU A 282 0.82 13.36 -11.33
C LEU A 282 -0.35 13.75 -10.43
N MET A 283 -1.29 12.83 -10.17
CA MET A 283 -2.40 13.08 -9.23
C MET A 283 -1.90 13.30 -7.81
N ARG A 284 -0.86 12.60 -7.35
CA ARG A 284 -0.23 12.88 -6.05
C ARG A 284 0.28 14.33 -5.96
N ALA A 285 0.99 14.79 -6.99
CA ALA A 285 1.49 16.18 -7.02
C ALA A 285 0.36 17.20 -7.04
N VAL A 286 -0.69 16.97 -7.83
CA VAL A 286 -1.90 17.80 -7.89
C VAL A 286 -2.62 17.84 -6.55
N SER A 287 -2.83 16.66 -5.92
CA SER A 287 -3.48 16.57 -4.59
C SER A 287 -2.71 17.36 -3.54
N GLY A 288 -1.38 17.21 -3.48
CA GLY A 288 -0.53 17.94 -2.55
C GLY A 288 -0.74 19.45 -2.64
N CYS A 289 -0.70 20.01 -3.85
CA CYS A 289 -0.90 21.44 -4.06
C CYS A 289 -2.32 21.91 -3.72
N LEU A 290 -3.36 21.15 -4.10
CA LEU A 290 -4.74 21.61 -3.95
C LEU A 290 -5.31 21.37 -2.55
N MET A 291 -4.86 20.35 -1.83
CA MET A 291 -5.24 20.12 -0.43
C MET A 291 -4.78 21.27 0.48
N GLU A 292 -3.59 21.86 0.24
CA GLU A 292 -3.13 23.05 0.92
C GLU A 292 -4.02 24.28 0.64
N ALA A 293 -4.70 24.30 -0.52
CA ALA A 293 -5.66 25.33 -0.90
C ALA A 293 -7.11 25.05 -0.41
N GLY A 294 -7.33 23.97 0.35
CA GLY A 294 -8.63 23.60 0.91
C GLY A 294 -9.49 22.73 -0.02
N ALA A 295 -8.89 22.00 -0.95
CA ALA A 295 -9.61 21.03 -1.77
C ALA A 295 -10.03 19.79 -0.95
N GLU A 296 -11.09 19.14 -1.38
CA GLU A 296 -11.62 17.90 -0.82
C GLU A 296 -11.30 16.71 -1.74
N LEU A 297 -11.26 15.50 -1.18
CA LEU A 297 -11.15 14.27 -1.92
C LEU A 297 -12.55 13.65 -2.10
N ASP A 298 -13.04 13.77 -3.31
CA ASP A 298 -14.26 13.13 -3.80
C ASP A 298 -13.90 12.58 -5.19
N ASP A 299 -14.67 11.96 -5.99
CA ASP A 299 -14.27 11.41 -7.30
C ASP A 299 -13.15 12.22 -8.03
N GLY A 300 -11.93 12.21 -7.46
CA GLY A 300 -10.78 13.05 -7.77
C GLY A 300 -10.46 14.09 -6.69
N VAL A 301 -9.70 15.13 -7.02
CA VAL A 301 -9.44 16.30 -6.17
C VAL A 301 -10.43 17.39 -6.56
N VAL A 302 -11.24 17.83 -5.62
CA VAL A 302 -12.33 18.79 -5.85
C VAL A 302 -12.13 20.04 -5.00
N LEU A 303 -11.99 21.19 -5.66
CA LEU A 303 -11.96 22.50 -5.03
C LEU A 303 -13.27 23.25 -5.32
N ARG A 304 -13.99 23.63 -4.26
CA ARG A 304 -15.21 24.47 -4.35
C ARG A 304 -14.93 25.83 -3.74
N ARG A 305 -15.06 26.88 -4.53
CA ARG A 305 -14.83 28.25 -4.08
C ARG A 305 -15.63 29.25 -4.90
N ASP A 306 -16.24 30.22 -4.24
CA ASP A 306 -16.94 31.36 -4.84
C ASP A 306 -17.96 30.95 -5.92
N GLY A 307 -18.74 29.91 -5.66
CA GLY A 307 -19.75 29.39 -6.59
C GLY A 307 -19.18 28.63 -7.81
N CYS A 308 -17.89 28.34 -7.79
CA CYS A 308 -17.22 27.54 -8.82
C CYS A 308 -16.79 26.18 -8.26
N THR A 309 -16.80 25.16 -9.10
CA THR A 309 -16.26 23.84 -8.83
C THR A 309 -15.19 23.49 -9.84
N LEU A 310 -14.01 23.09 -9.35
CA LEU A 310 -12.94 22.50 -10.12
C LEU A 310 -12.75 21.05 -9.66
N ARG A 311 -12.76 20.10 -10.60
CA ARG A 311 -12.40 18.70 -10.36
C ARG A 311 -11.22 18.30 -11.23
N ILE A 312 -10.23 17.67 -10.65
CA ILE A 312 -9.09 17.09 -11.36
C ILE A 312 -9.02 15.61 -11.02
N SER A 313 -9.01 14.75 -12.03
CA SER A 313 -9.04 13.30 -11.83
C SER A 313 -8.41 12.58 -13.03
N PRO A 314 -7.85 11.35 -12.82
CA PRO A 314 -7.35 10.57 -13.94
C PRO A 314 -8.50 10.07 -14.82
N SER A 315 -8.29 10.06 -16.14
CA SER A 315 -9.22 9.43 -17.09
C SER A 315 -9.31 7.94 -16.79
N ALA A 316 -10.53 7.40 -16.82
CA ALA A 316 -10.75 5.97 -16.76
C ALA A 316 -10.39 5.28 -18.09
N GLU A 317 -10.45 6.00 -19.21
CA GLU A 317 -10.40 5.45 -20.57
C GLU A 317 -9.08 5.71 -21.30
N ARG A 318 -8.29 6.67 -20.90
CA ARG A 318 -7.06 7.08 -21.59
C ARG A 318 -5.96 7.44 -20.62
N SER A 319 -4.71 7.38 -21.06
CA SER A 319 -3.55 7.85 -20.29
C SER A 319 -3.51 9.37 -20.25
N GLU A 320 -4.48 9.98 -19.57
CA GLU A 320 -4.63 11.44 -19.43
C GLU A 320 -5.25 11.82 -18.09
N ILE A 321 -5.01 13.05 -17.64
CA ILE A 321 -5.72 13.70 -16.53
C ILE A 321 -6.85 14.55 -17.15
N VAL A 322 -8.02 14.46 -16.54
CA VAL A 322 -9.21 15.23 -16.92
C VAL A 322 -9.44 16.32 -15.89
N ILE A 323 -9.64 17.52 -16.36
CA ILE A 323 -9.93 18.72 -15.59
C ILE A 323 -11.33 19.16 -15.98
N GLU A 324 -12.25 19.09 -15.04
CA GLU A 324 -13.65 19.50 -15.21
C GLU A 324 -13.91 20.73 -14.36
N THR A 325 -14.62 21.71 -14.90
CA THR A 325 -15.02 22.91 -14.19
C THR A 325 -16.49 23.21 -14.39
N ALA A 326 -17.14 23.73 -13.35
CA ALA A 326 -18.53 24.20 -13.42
C ALA A 326 -18.67 25.51 -12.65
N ALA A 327 -19.52 26.44 -13.17
CA ALA A 327 -19.80 27.70 -12.50
C ALA A 327 -21.18 28.24 -12.91
N GLY A 328 -21.70 29.20 -12.15
CA GLY A 328 -22.96 29.89 -12.43
C GLY A 328 -22.85 31.02 -13.48
N SER A 329 -21.67 31.28 -14.07
CA SER A 329 -21.47 32.33 -15.09
C SER A 329 -20.70 31.82 -16.30
N ALA A 330 -21.09 32.29 -17.50
CA ALA A 330 -20.45 31.92 -18.75
C ALA A 330 -18.98 32.41 -18.83
N GLY A 331 -18.13 31.62 -19.52
CA GLY A 331 -16.71 31.92 -19.75
C GLY A 331 -15.79 31.71 -18.54
N LEU A 332 -16.32 31.59 -17.31
CA LEU A 332 -15.51 31.31 -16.13
C LEU A 332 -15.01 29.84 -16.07
N PRO A 333 -15.83 28.83 -16.41
CA PRO A 333 -15.36 27.45 -16.45
C PRO A 333 -14.18 27.23 -17.40
N GLU A 334 -14.20 27.79 -18.60
CA GLU A 334 -13.12 27.68 -19.59
C GLU A 334 -11.80 28.25 -19.04
N ARG A 335 -11.86 29.45 -18.45
CA ARG A 335 -10.67 30.10 -17.84
C ARG A 335 -10.10 29.30 -16.68
N LEU A 336 -10.96 28.73 -15.84
CA LEU A 336 -10.54 27.85 -14.74
C LEU A 336 -9.93 26.55 -15.25
N ALA A 337 -10.55 25.92 -16.28
CA ALA A 337 -10.03 24.72 -16.89
C ALA A 337 -8.66 24.94 -17.56
N ASP A 338 -8.48 26.08 -18.24
CA ASP A 338 -7.20 26.47 -18.85
C ASP A 338 -6.13 26.72 -17.78
N THR A 339 -6.46 27.44 -16.70
CA THR A 339 -5.53 27.70 -15.61
C THR A 339 -5.10 26.42 -14.91
N ALA A 340 -6.05 25.54 -14.60
CA ALA A 340 -5.77 24.23 -14.00
C ALA A 340 -4.96 23.33 -14.96
N GLY A 341 -5.23 23.39 -16.27
CA GLY A 341 -4.46 22.71 -17.31
C GLY A 341 -2.99 23.16 -17.35
N CYS A 342 -2.72 24.46 -17.17
CA CYS A 342 -1.37 24.99 -17.03
C CYS A 342 -0.69 24.45 -15.76
N LEU A 343 -1.37 24.42 -14.62
CA LEU A 343 -0.83 23.86 -13.36
C LEU A 343 -0.47 22.38 -13.53
N VAL A 344 -1.40 21.56 -14.02
CA VAL A 344 -1.20 20.13 -14.25
C VAL A 344 -0.03 19.88 -15.21
N THR A 345 0.09 20.70 -16.27
CA THR A 345 1.20 20.61 -17.23
C THR A 345 2.54 20.99 -16.59
N ALA A 346 2.57 22.03 -15.77
CA ALA A 346 3.78 22.44 -15.04
C ALA A 346 4.23 21.37 -14.05
N LEU A 347 3.31 20.79 -13.28
CA LEU A 347 3.60 19.69 -12.35
C LEU A 347 4.10 18.43 -13.09
N ARG A 348 3.56 18.13 -14.26
CA ARG A 348 4.06 17.03 -15.12
C ARG A 348 5.50 17.25 -15.57
N GLN A 349 5.89 18.49 -15.86
CA GLN A 349 7.26 18.82 -16.30
C GLN A 349 8.24 18.85 -15.13
N ALA A 350 7.78 19.16 -13.92
CA ALA A 350 8.58 19.19 -12.70
C ALA A 350 8.77 17.81 -12.06
N ALA A 351 7.93 16.82 -12.42
CA ALA A 351 8.08 15.46 -11.95
C ALA A 351 9.34 14.82 -12.59
N PRO A 352 10.27 14.24 -11.83
CA PRO A 352 11.40 13.51 -12.41
C PRO A 352 10.88 12.29 -13.21
N ASN A 353 11.49 12.05 -14.38
CA ASN A 353 11.21 10.89 -15.24
C ASN A 353 11.47 9.56 -14.55
#